data_be1820eb8f081d74506424cfed7bb39a
#
_entry.id   be1820eb8f081d74506424cfed7bb39a
#
_cell.length_a   1.000
_cell.length_b   1.000
_cell.length_c   1.000
_cell.angle_alpha   90.00
_cell.angle_beta   90.00
_cell.angle_gamma   90.00
#
_symmetry.space_group_name_H-M   'P 1'
#
loop_
_entity.id
_entity.type
_entity.pdbx_description
1 polymer ?
#
loop_
_entity_poly.entity_id
_entity_poly.type
_entity_poly.pdbx_seq_one_letter_code
_entity_poly.pdbx_strand_id
1 'polypeptide(L)'
;VQTVPCAASEPALHFSLSPTQQLLILLLLILCSAFFSAAEISLAASRRIKLQVLADEGDERAKEILALQSRPGQFVTAVQIGINTVAILAGAVGESALSPSFSDLIKPVYDGPWLEPLSTTLSFLAVTSLFVLFADLLPKRLAMLAPEKLARRLVRPLHGCIVMFKP
;
A
#
# COMPACT_ATOMS: atom_id res chain seq x y z
N VAL A 1 20.98 29.42 -36.51
CA VAL A 1 19.82 28.71 -35.92
C VAL A 1 20.35 27.37 -35.44
N GLN A 2 20.75 27.30 -34.17
CA GLN A 2 21.18 26.06 -33.51
C GLN A 2 19.93 25.29 -33.08
N THR A 3 19.72 24.12 -33.66
CA THR A 3 18.76 23.12 -33.23
C THR A 3 19.24 22.52 -31.91
N VAL A 4 18.55 22.83 -30.84
CA VAL A 4 18.71 22.16 -29.52
C VAL A 4 18.26 20.71 -29.69
N PRO A 5 19.09 19.70 -29.39
CA PRO A 5 18.63 18.33 -29.36
C PRO A 5 17.80 18.15 -28.08
N CYS A 6 16.49 18.14 -28.26
CA CYS A 6 15.58 17.68 -27.21
C CYS A 6 15.62 16.14 -27.19
N ALA A 7 16.44 15.58 -26.33
CA ALA A 7 16.39 14.16 -26.00
C ALA A 7 17.05 13.94 -24.63
N ALA A 8 16.42 14.41 -23.59
CA ALA A 8 16.55 13.76 -22.32
C ALA A 8 15.50 12.64 -22.29
N SER A 9 15.83 11.49 -22.90
CA SER A 9 15.18 10.24 -22.52
C SER A 9 15.56 9.99 -21.07
N GLU A 10 14.69 10.44 -20.17
CA GLU A 10 14.78 10.00 -18.79
C GLU A 10 14.82 8.46 -18.78
N PRO A 11 15.73 7.85 -18.03
CA PRO A 11 15.69 6.42 -17.81
C PRO A 11 14.43 6.14 -16.98
N ALA A 12 13.28 5.99 -17.64
CA ALA A 12 12.20 5.22 -17.06
C ALA A 12 12.89 3.92 -16.60
N LEU A 13 12.83 3.62 -15.32
CA LEU A 13 13.22 2.33 -14.75
C LEU A 13 12.35 1.28 -15.47
N HIS A 14 12.73 0.92 -16.68
CA HIS A 14 12.22 -0.24 -17.39
C HIS A 14 12.72 -1.45 -16.61
N PHE A 15 12.02 -1.75 -15.54
CA PHE A 15 12.08 -3.04 -14.91
C PHE A 15 11.65 -4.03 -15.99
N SER A 16 12.61 -4.74 -16.58
CA SER A 16 12.38 -5.73 -17.66
C SER A 16 11.68 -6.98 -17.13
N LEU A 17 10.63 -6.76 -16.33
CA LEU A 17 9.78 -7.81 -15.79
C LEU A 17 8.70 -8.15 -16.81
N SER A 18 8.38 -9.44 -16.90
CA SER A 18 7.23 -9.86 -17.68
C SER A 18 5.93 -9.25 -17.11
N PRO A 19 4.90 -9.02 -17.93
CA PRO A 19 3.62 -8.47 -17.46
C PRO A 19 3.02 -9.25 -16.29
N THR A 20 3.18 -10.56 -16.27
CA THR A 20 2.74 -11.42 -15.18
C THR A 20 3.50 -11.16 -13.87
N GLN A 21 4.80 -10.90 -13.94
CA GLN A 21 5.62 -10.54 -12.77
C GLN A 21 5.21 -9.17 -12.21
N GLN A 22 4.96 -8.20 -13.08
CA GLN A 22 4.48 -6.87 -12.65
C GLN A 22 3.13 -6.95 -11.92
N LEU A 23 2.19 -7.73 -12.43
CA LEU A 23 0.90 -7.96 -11.78
C LEU A 23 1.04 -8.68 -10.44
N LEU A 24 1.93 -9.67 -10.34
CA LEU A 24 2.21 -10.36 -9.07
C LEU A 24 2.82 -9.41 -8.03
N ILE A 25 3.77 -8.57 -8.44
CA ILE A 25 4.36 -7.56 -7.56
C ILE A 25 3.29 -6.55 -7.11
N LEU A 26 2.45 -6.08 -8.02
CA LEU A 26 1.36 -5.17 -7.70
C LEU A 26 0.39 -5.79 -6.68
N LEU A 27 0.01 -7.05 -6.89
CA LEU A 27 -0.84 -7.78 -5.93
C LEU A 27 -0.17 -7.90 -4.55
N LEU A 28 1.13 -8.23 -4.52
CA LEU A 28 1.90 -8.31 -3.28
C LEU A 28 1.94 -6.96 -2.56
N LEU A 29 2.14 -5.86 -3.28
CA LEU A 29 2.15 -4.51 -2.74
C LEU A 29 0.77 -4.12 -2.18
N ILE A 30 -0.31 -4.47 -2.87
CA ILE A 30 -1.68 -4.26 -2.38
C ILE A 30 -1.92 -5.01 -1.07
N LEU A 31 -1.51 -6.28 -0.99
CA LEU A 31 -1.64 -7.08 0.23
C LEU A 31 -0.78 -6.53 1.38
N CYS A 32 0.43 -6.08 1.10
CA CYS A 32 1.32 -5.46 2.08
C CYS A 32 0.72 -4.16 2.63
N SER A 33 0.20 -3.30 1.76
CA SER A 33 -0.48 -2.07 2.18
C SER A 33 -1.76 -2.36 2.97
N ALA A 34 -2.56 -3.34 2.53
CA ALA A 34 -3.75 -3.79 3.23
C ALA A 34 -3.44 -4.29 4.65
N PHE A 35 -2.31 -4.98 4.82
CA PHE A 35 -1.82 -5.41 6.13
C PHE A 35 -1.53 -4.21 7.05
N PHE A 36 -0.78 -3.22 6.59
CA PHE A 36 -0.47 -2.02 7.37
C PHE A 36 -1.73 -1.21 7.69
N SER A 37 -2.61 -1.03 6.71
CA SER A 37 -3.88 -0.32 6.86
C SER A 37 -4.82 -0.99 7.87
N ALA A 38 -4.94 -2.32 7.81
CA ALA A 38 -5.70 -3.10 8.78
C ALA A 38 -5.09 -3.05 10.18
N ALA A 39 -3.76 -3.09 10.29
CA ALA A 39 -3.05 -3.00 11.56
C ALA A 39 -3.26 -1.63 12.22
N GLU A 40 -3.14 -0.54 11.46
CA GLU A 40 -3.38 0.82 11.94
C GLU A 40 -4.75 0.95 12.60
N ILE A 41 -5.80 0.60 11.86
CA ILE A 41 -7.18 0.75 12.36
C ILE A 41 -7.50 -0.24 13.47
N SER A 42 -7.04 -1.49 13.38
CA SER A 42 -7.32 -2.47 14.43
C SER A 42 -6.70 -2.09 15.78
N LEU A 43 -5.48 -1.53 15.78
CA LEU A 43 -4.87 -1.02 17.01
C LEU A 43 -5.56 0.25 17.52
N ALA A 44 -5.89 1.19 16.63
CA ALA A 44 -6.55 2.44 17.00
C ALA A 44 -7.99 2.21 17.54
N ALA A 45 -8.74 1.29 16.93
CA ALA A 45 -10.12 0.99 17.29
C ALA A 45 -10.26 -0.01 18.45
N SER A 46 -9.19 -0.69 18.85
CA SER A 46 -9.22 -1.65 19.96
C SER A 46 -9.46 -0.97 21.30
N ARG A 47 -10.46 -1.46 22.04
CA ARG A 47 -10.84 -0.91 23.34
C ARG A 47 -9.82 -1.28 24.40
N ARG A 48 -9.19 -0.28 25.01
CA ARG A 48 -8.14 -0.46 26.01
C ARG A 48 -8.59 -1.30 27.21
N ILE A 49 -9.83 -1.09 27.70
CA ILE A 49 -10.40 -1.84 28.83
C ILE A 49 -10.48 -3.33 28.50
N LYS A 50 -10.93 -3.68 27.30
CA LYS A 50 -11.05 -5.08 26.88
C LYS A 50 -9.69 -5.76 26.69
N LEU A 51 -8.70 -5.02 26.19
CA LEU A 51 -7.32 -5.49 26.10
C LEU A 51 -6.70 -5.68 27.49
N GLN A 52 -7.05 -4.84 28.45
CA GLN A 52 -6.57 -4.94 29.81
C GLN A 52 -7.08 -6.22 30.49
N VAL A 53 -8.38 -6.54 30.36
CA VAL A 53 -8.93 -7.82 30.85
C VAL A 53 -8.22 -9.02 30.24
N LEU A 54 -8.00 -9.02 28.94
CA LEU A 54 -7.27 -10.10 28.25
C LEU A 54 -5.79 -10.21 28.71
N ALA A 55 -5.15 -9.08 28.99
CA ALA A 55 -3.79 -9.04 29.50
C ALA A 55 -3.69 -9.60 30.92
N ASP A 56 -4.69 -9.33 31.77
CA ASP A 56 -4.80 -9.87 33.14
C ASP A 56 -5.09 -11.38 33.12
N GLU A 57 -5.80 -11.87 32.11
CA GLU A 57 -5.99 -13.30 31.82
C GLU A 57 -4.74 -13.99 31.27
N GLY A 58 -3.63 -13.27 31.06
CA GLY A 58 -2.35 -13.81 30.61
C GLY A 58 -2.09 -13.74 29.11
N ASP A 59 -2.90 -13.00 28.34
CA ASP A 59 -2.65 -12.83 26.90
C ASP A 59 -1.51 -11.84 26.62
N GLU A 60 -0.33 -12.39 26.31
CA GLU A 60 0.86 -11.58 25.98
C GLU A 60 0.66 -10.65 24.78
N ARG A 61 -0.17 -11.04 23.81
CA ARG A 61 -0.48 -10.18 22.64
C ARG A 61 -1.28 -8.95 23.04
N ALA A 62 -2.19 -9.10 24.02
CA ALA A 62 -2.93 -7.97 24.58
C ALA A 62 -2.00 -6.99 25.29
N LYS A 63 -0.98 -7.48 26.01
CA LYS A 63 0.06 -6.66 26.64
C LYS A 63 0.88 -5.89 25.60
N GLU A 64 1.29 -6.56 24.51
CA GLU A 64 2.01 -5.92 23.41
C GLU A 64 1.18 -4.80 22.77
N ILE A 65 -0.12 -5.02 22.52
CA ILE A 65 -1.01 -4.00 21.95
C ILE A 65 -1.14 -2.80 22.90
N LEU A 66 -1.32 -3.03 24.19
CA LEU A 66 -1.38 -1.97 25.20
C LEU A 66 -0.09 -1.15 25.26
N ALA A 67 1.07 -1.81 25.11
CA ALA A 67 2.36 -1.14 25.04
C ALA A 67 2.48 -0.25 23.80
N LEU A 68 2.00 -0.72 22.63
CA LEU A 68 1.95 0.08 21.40
C LEU A 68 0.97 1.26 21.53
N GLN A 69 -0.21 1.04 22.13
CA GLN A 69 -1.18 2.11 22.37
C GLN A 69 -0.69 3.17 23.38
N SER A 70 0.28 2.82 24.25
CA SER A 70 0.88 3.80 25.18
C SER A 70 1.87 4.75 24.49
N ARG A 71 2.36 4.39 23.31
CA ARG A 71 3.30 5.19 22.50
C ARG A 71 2.78 5.40 21.06
N PRO A 72 1.64 6.06 20.88
CA PRO A 72 0.94 6.10 19.60
C PRO A 72 1.78 6.75 18.49
N GLY A 73 2.59 7.76 18.80
CA GLY A 73 3.40 8.48 17.81
C GLY A 73 4.38 7.58 17.07
N GLN A 74 5.11 6.71 17.77
CA GLN A 74 6.09 5.82 17.14
C GLN A 74 5.42 4.78 16.23
N PHE A 75 4.31 4.23 16.67
CA PHE A 75 3.54 3.25 15.92
C PHE A 75 2.95 3.86 14.64
N VAL A 76 2.23 4.99 14.77
CA VAL A 76 1.56 5.66 13.65
C VAL A 76 2.59 6.08 12.59
N THR A 77 3.71 6.65 13.01
CA THR A 77 4.78 7.06 12.07
C THR A 77 5.35 5.87 11.30
N ALA A 78 5.65 4.75 11.97
CA ALA A 78 6.21 3.57 11.31
C ALA A 78 5.23 2.98 10.28
N VAL A 79 3.95 2.86 10.65
CA VAL A 79 2.90 2.36 9.75
C VAL A 79 2.70 3.31 8.57
N GLN A 80 2.70 4.62 8.81
CA GLN A 80 2.51 5.62 7.76
C GLN A 80 3.66 5.63 6.75
N ILE A 81 4.90 5.47 7.22
CA ILE A 81 6.06 5.29 6.33
C ILE A 81 5.87 4.02 5.48
N GLY A 82 5.45 2.91 6.09
CA GLY A 82 5.19 1.65 5.39
C GLY A 82 4.13 1.80 4.30
N ILE A 83 2.97 2.37 4.63
CA ILE A 83 1.86 2.59 3.68
C ILE A 83 2.31 3.49 2.53
N ASN A 84 2.95 4.62 2.82
CA ASN A 84 3.38 5.57 1.79
C ASN A 84 4.44 4.97 0.86
N THR A 85 5.42 4.25 1.41
CA THR A 85 6.45 3.57 0.61
C THR A 85 5.82 2.56 -0.35
N VAL A 86 4.93 1.71 0.16
CA VAL A 86 4.23 0.71 -0.65
C VAL A 86 3.34 1.37 -1.70
N ALA A 87 2.65 2.47 -1.38
CA ALA A 87 1.80 3.18 -2.31
C ALA A 87 2.58 3.79 -3.49
N ILE A 88 3.75 4.38 -3.22
CA ILE A 88 4.63 4.93 -4.26
C ILE A 88 5.12 3.82 -5.19
N LEU A 89 5.58 2.70 -4.63
CA LEU A 89 6.04 1.55 -5.41
C LEU A 89 4.90 0.93 -6.24
N ALA A 90 3.70 0.82 -5.67
CA ALA A 90 2.53 0.29 -6.35
C ALA A 90 2.09 1.20 -7.50
N GLY A 91 2.18 2.53 -7.35
CA GLY A 91 1.92 3.49 -8.41
C GLY A 91 2.87 3.30 -9.60
N ALA A 92 4.17 3.23 -9.34
CA ALA A 92 5.19 3.07 -10.38
C ALA A 92 5.07 1.71 -11.12
N VAL A 93 4.93 0.61 -10.37
CA VAL A 93 4.78 -0.73 -10.97
C VAL A 93 3.44 -0.87 -11.69
N GLY A 94 2.38 -0.33 -11.11
CA GLY A 94 1.04 -0.46 -11.67
C GLY A 94 0.84 0.34 -12.95
N GLU A 95 1.41 1.53 -13.02
CA GLU A 95 1.39 2.35 -14.25
C GLU A 95 2.10 1.60 -15.39
N SER A 96 3.31 1.09 -15.17
CA SER A 96 4.06 0.34 -16.19
C SER A 96 3.38 -0.97 -16.61
N ALA A 97 2.65 -1.62 -15.68
CA ALA A 97 1.94 -2.87 -15.95
C ALA A 97 0.67 -2.68 -16.78
N LEU A 98 -0.07 -1.59 -16.59
CA LEU A 98 -1.39 -1.37 -17.19
C LEU A 98 -1.36 -0.42 -18.41
N SER A 99 -0.35 0.44 -18.55
CA SER A 99 -0.25 1.39 -19.65
C SER A 99 -0.33 0.73 -21.04
N PRO A 100 0.35 -0.40 -21.33
CA PRO A 100 0.20 -1.09 -22.61
C PRO A 100 -1.23 -1.55 -22.90
N SER A 101 -1.92 -2.08 -21.89
CA SER A 101 -3.31 -2.55 -22.04
C SER A 101 -4.28 -1.41 -22.34
N PHE A 102 -4.08 -0.25 -21.72
CA PHE A 102 -4.88 0.95 -22.04
C PHE A 102 -4.54 1.52 -23.41
N SER A 103 -3.27 1.48 -23.81
CA SER A 103 -2.86 1.88 -25.16
C SER A 103 -3.54 1.03 -26.23
N ASP A 104 -3.55 -0.30 -26.07
CA ASP A 104 -4.22 -1.22 -27.00
C ASP A 104 -5.74 -1.02 -27.04
N LEU A 105 -6.35 -0.63 -25.92
CA LEU A 105 -7.78 -0.35 -25.85
C LEU A 105 -8.16 0.98 -26.53
N ILE A 106 -7.31 1.99 -26.44
CA ILE A 106 -7.57 3.34 -26.98
C ILE A 106 -7.22 3.43 -28.45
N LYS A 107 -6.17 2.74 -28.90
CA LYS A 107 -5.64 2.77 -30.26
C LYS A 107 -6.68 2.60 -31.38
N PRO A 108 -7.71 1.72 -31.26
CA PRO A 108 -8.75 1.60 -32.30
C PRO A 108 -9.61 2.86 -32.46
N VAL A 109 -9.69 3.70 -31.43
CA VAL A 109 -10.53 4.91 -31.41
C VAL A 109 -9.71 6.17 -31.70
N TYR A 110 -8.48 6.19 -31.23
CA TYR A 110 -7.57 7.32 -31.39
C TYR A 110 -6.11 6.85 -31.51
N ASP A 111 -5.51 7.12 -32.68
CA ASP A 111 -4.10 6.85 -32.98
C ASP A 111 -3.39 8.16 -33.31
N GLY A 112 -2.99 8.88 -32.27
CA GLY A 112 -2.38 10.20 -32.40
C GLY A 112 -1.36 10.50 -31.29
N PRO A 113 -0.74 11.68 -31.31
CA PRO A 113 0.35 12.04 -30.39
C PRO A 113 -0.05 12.04 -28.89
N TRP A 114 -1.34 12.04 -28.61
CA TRP A 114 -1.87 11.99 -27.23
C TRP A 114 -2.18 10.58 -26.72
N LEU A 115 -1.96 9.55 -27.55
CA LEU A 115 -2.26 8.16 -27.17
C LEU A 115 -1.45 7.71 -25.93
N GLU A 116 -0.13 7.92 -25.93
CA GLU A 116 0.75 7.58 -24.81
C GLU A 116 0.41 8.35 -23.52
N PRO A 117 0.34 9.70 -23.53
CA PRO A 117 -0.04 10.43 -22.32
C PRO A 117 -1.40 10.05 -21.78
N LEU A 118 -2.36 9.75 -22.64
CA LEU A 118 -3.71 9.36 -22.24
C LEU A 118 -3.74 7.97 -21.62
N SER A 119 -3.07 6.98 -22.22
CA SER A 119 -2.98 5.63 -21.68
C SER A 119 -2.26 5.58 -20.35
N THR A 120 -1.16 6.32 -20.19
CA THR A 120 -0.43 6.47 -18.92
C THR A 120 -1.30 7.09 -17.83
N THR A 121 -2.01 8.18 -18.15
CA THR A 121 -2.90 8.85 -17.19
C THR A 121 -4.05 7.94 -16.75
N LEU A 122 -4.68 7.23 -17.68
CA LEU A 122 -5.75 6.28 -17.36
C LEU A 122 -5.25 5.10 -16.53
N SER A 123 -4.07 4.58 -16.86
CA SER A 123 -3.44 3.51 -16.07
C SER A 123 -3.17 3.95 -14.65
N PHE A 124 -2.60 5.13 -14.49
CA PHE A 124 -2.34 5.69 -13.15
C PHE A 124 -3.62 5.88 -12.34
N LEU A 125 -4.68 6.43 -12.94
CA LEU A 125 -5.97 6.59 -12.27
C LEU A 125 -6.61 5.25 -11.91
N ALA A 126 -6.54 4.26 -12.80
CA ALA A 126 -7.07 2.93 -12.56
C ALA A 126 -6.33 2.23 -11.40
N VAL A 127 -5.00 2.23 -11.43
CA VAL A 127 -4.17 1.65 -10.37
C VAL A 127 -4.41 2.35 -9.03
N THR A 128 -4.43 3.68 -9.03
CA THR A 128 -4.68 4.46 -7.81
C THR A 128 -6.04 4.15 -7.22
N SER A 129 -7.09 4.09 -8.06
CA SER A 129 -8.44 3.74 -7.61
C SER A 129 -8.52 2.34 -7.04
N LEU A 130 -7.89 1.37 -7.72
CA LEU A 130 -7.82 -0.02 -7.27
C LEU A 130 -7.06 -0.12 -5.93
N PHE A 131 -5.94 0.58 -5.83
CA PHE A 131 -5.10 0.60 -4.62
C PHE A 131 -5.86 1.21 -3.43
N VAL A 132 -6.48 2.38 -3.60
CA VAL A 132 -7.28 3.02 -2.54
C VAL A 132 -8.41 2.11 -2.08
N LEU A 133 -9.09 1.45 -3.02
CA LEU A 133 -10.23 0.58 -2.67
C LEU A 133 -9.78 -0.68 -1.93
N PHE A 134 -8.81 -1.42 -2.46
CA PHE A 134 -8.41 -2.74 -1.95
C PHE A 134 -7.29 -2.70 -0.91
N ALA A 135 -6.38 -1.73 -1.00
CA ALA A 135 -5.25 -1.63 -0.09
C ALA A 135 -5.54 -0.75 1.14
N ASP A 136 -6.50 0.19 1.04
CA ASP A 136 -6.79 1.11 2.14
C ASP A 136 -8.22 0.98 2.66
N LEU A 137 -9.26 1.22 1.86
CA LEU A 137 -10.64 1.28 2.34
C LEU A 137 -11.18 -0.07 2.79
N LEU A 138 -11.00 -1.12 2.01
CA LEU A 138 -11.53 -2.46 2.32
C LEU A 138 -10.93 -3.03 3.60
N PRO A 139 -9.59 -3.04 3.80
CA PRO A 139 -8.98 -3.55 5.02
C PRO A 139 -9.39 -2.75 6.26
N LYS A 140 -9.52 -1.43 6.16
CA LYS A 140 -10.00 -0.58 7.25
C LYS A 140 -11.42 -0.93 7.69
N ARG A 141 -12.32 -1.13 6.73
CA ARG A 141 -13.70 -1.55 7.05
C ARG A 141 -13.74 -2.92 7.72
N LEU A 142 -12.98 -3.88 7.22
CA LEU A 142 -12.89 -5.22 7.83
C LEU A 142 -12.27 -5.17 9.24
N ALA A 143 -11.25 -4.34 9.44
CA ALA A 143 -10.62 -4.16 10.74
C ALA A 143 -11.57 -3.59 11.80
N MET A 144 -12.51 -2.74 11.42
CA MET A 144 -13.50 -2.17 12.33
C MET A 144 -14.55 -3.17 12.82
N LEU A 145 -14.79 -4.28 12.10
CA LEU A 145 -15.77 -5.29 12.50
C LEU A 145 -15.35 -6.08 13.75
N ALA A 146 -14.07 -6.36 13.90
CA ALA A 146 -13.54 -7.11 15.06
C ALA A 146 -12.10 -6.65 15.39
N PRO A 147 -11.93 -5.39 15.85
CA PRO A 147 -10.61 -4.77 15.97
C PRO A 147 -9.69 -5.52 16.94
N GLU A 148 -10.19 -5.99 18.09
CA GLU A 148 -9.36 -6.68 19.08
C GLU A 148 -8.85 -8.05 18.56
N LYS A 149 -9.70 -8.79 17.83
CA LYS A 149 -9.28 -10.09 17.26
C LYS A 149 -8.22 -9.90 16.19
N LEU A 150 -8.40 -8.87 15.36
CA LEU A 150 -7.48 -8.58 14.26
C LEU A 150 -6.16 -8.00 14.80
N ALA A 151 -6.21 -7.05 15.74
CA ALA A 151 -5.02 -6.50 16.39
C ALA A 151 -4.14 -7.61 17.00
N ARG A 152 -4.73 -8.58 17.69
CA ARG A 152 -4.01 -9.73 18.28
C ARG A 152 -3.35 -10.64 17.24
N ARG A 153 -3.88 -10.70 16.01
CA ARG A 153 -3.25 -11.47 14.92
C ARG A 153 -2.11 -10.70 14.27
N LEU A 154 -2.29 -9.40 14.13
CA LEU A 154 -1.37 -8.54 13.38
C LEU A 154 -0.22 -7.98 14.23
N VAL A 155 -0.35 -7.95 15.58
CA VAL A 155 0.65 -7.33 16.47
C VAL A 155 2.05 -7.93 16.33
N ARG A 156 2.17 -9.25 16.20
CA ARG A 156 3.47 -9.92 16.08
C ARG A 156 4.24 -9.56 14.81
N PRO A 157 3.67 -9.74 13.60
CA PRO A 157 4.36 -9.34 12.38
C PRO A 157 4.59 -7.83 12.34
N LEU A 158 3.67 -7.03 12.86
CA LEU A 158 3.80 -5.59 12.95
C LEU A 158 4.95 -5.16 13.88
N HIS A 159 5.11 -5.82 15.02
CA HIS A 159 6.22 -5.55 15.94
C HIS A 159 7.58 -5.75 15.26
N GLY A 160 7.72 -6.81 14.46
CA GLY A 160 8.92 -7.05 13.64
C GLY A 160 9.20 -5.90 12.67
N CYS A 161 8.18 -5.39 11.99
CA CYS A 161 8.31 -4.23 11.10
C CYS A 161 8.71 -2.95 11.88
N ILE A 162 8.08 -2.69 13.03
CA ILE A 162 8.38 -1.50 13.85
C ILE A 162 9.84 -1.52 14.33
N VAL A 163 10.34 -2.68 14.76
CA VAL A 163 11.73 -2.83 15.21
C VAL A 163 12.72 -2.55 14.09
N MET A 164 12.39 -2.95 12.86
CA MET A 164 13.22 -2.68 11.67
C MET A 164 13.26 -1.18 11.30
N PHE A 165 12.18 -0.45 11.56
CA PHE A 165 12.09 1.01 11.31
C PHE A 165 12.43 1.88 12.53
N LYS A 166 12.86 1.26 13.65
CA LYS A 166 13.26 2.02 14.83
C LYS A 166 14.66 2.61 14.61
N PRO A 167 14.80 3.95 14.61
CA PRO A 167 16.09 4.61 14.55
C PRO A 167 16.92 4.37 15.80
#